data_998bad9acbb48a8f21929054a14ca366
#
_entry.id   998bad9acbb48a8f21929054a14ca366
#
_cell.length_a   1.000
_cell.length_b   1.000
_cell.length_c   1.000
_cell.angle_alpha   90.00
_cell.angle_beta   90.00
_cell.angle_gamma   90.00
#
_symmetry.space_group_name_H-M   'P 1'
#
loop_
_entity.id
_entity.type
_entity.pdbx_description
1 polymer ?
#
loop_
_entity_poly.entity_id
_entity_poly.type
_entity_poly.pdbx_seq_one_letter_code
_entity_poly.pdbx_strand_id
1 'polypeptide(L)'
;SVTRYAALMRGLPWSVSAHAKDIWTSEPWEAAEKLADCAWAVTCTNMGAEQLRALSPRPDKVKLVYHGLDFAHLPAPAHLRARRDGSDAADPVVILSIGRKVEKKGFGDLLDALALLPKTLHWRFEHIGAGELGDMLKAQAERLGIAERCTWLGAQPQKQVFAALARADLFVLASKKAADGDQDGLPNVLMEAAHQGLSIVSTRAAAIGEFIEDGDNGLLVPPGASEALAAALARMIGHPDLRQQFAHRAAETVRTRFSFDAGVDWIASALGEDVRREARAAE
;
A
#
# COMPACT_ATOMS: atom_id res chain seq x y z
N SER A 1 11.04 -22.57 11.04
CA SER A 1 9.92 -22.01 11.82
C SER A 1 9.37 -23.06 12.79
N VAL A 2 8.79 -22.63 13.92
CA VAL A 2 8.22 -23.53 14.94
C VAL A 2 7.13 -24.42 14.32
N THR A 3 6.25 -23.86 13.52
CA THR A 3 5.16 -24.60 12.84
C THR A 3 5.70 -25.73 11.96
N ARG A 4 6.75 -25.50 11.16
CA ARG A 4 7.38 -26.52 10.33
C ARG A 4 7.84 -27.72 11.16
N TYR A 5 8.60 -27.47 12.21
CA TYR A 5 9.13 -28.55 13.04
C TYR A 5 8.05 -29.29 13.83
N ALA A 6 7.06 -28.56 14.36
CA ALA A 6 5.93 -29.19 15.04
C ALA A 6 5.13 -30.10 14.11
N ALA A 7 4.89 -29.67 12.87
CA ALA A 7 4.21 -30.46 11.86
C ALA A 7 5.00 -31.72 11.48
N LEU A 8 6.32 -31.58 11.24
CA LEU A 8 7.20 -32.71 10.93
C LEU A 8 7.23 -33.75 12.06
N MET A 9 7.33 -33.29 13.33
CA MET A 9 7.34 -34.20 14.52
C MET A 9 6.00 -34.94 14.68
N ARG A 10 4.89 -34.38 14.19
CA ARG A 10 3.53 -34.97 14.27
C ARG A 10 3.10 -35.69 13.01
N GLY A 11 3.92 -35.68 11.95
CA GLY A 11 3.56 -36.25 10.65
C GLY A 11 2.38 -35.53 9.98
N LEU A 12 2.20 -34.22 10.25
CA LEU A 12 1.10 -33.43 9.73
C LEU A 12 1.56 -32.59 8.52
N PRO A 13 0.68 -32.36 7.52
CA PRO A 13 0.95 -31.39 6.49
C PRO A 13 0.95 -29.98 7.09
N TRP A 14 1.70 -29.06 6.47
CA TRP A 14 1.73 -27.65 6.84
C TRP A 14 1.80 -26.77 5.60
N SER A 15 1.35 -25.55 5.72
CA SER A 15 1.39 -24.54 4.66
C SER A 15 2.03 -23.25 5.17
N VAL A 16 2.37 -22.36 4.25
CA VAL A 16 3.00 -21.08 4.59
C VAL A 16 2.39 -19.93 3.80
N SER A 17 2.15 -18.81 4.48
CA SER A 17 1.90 -17.51 3.88
C SER A 17 3.13 -16.65 4.11
N ALA A 18 3.83 -16.28 3.02
CA ALA A 18 5.08 -15.54 3.06
C ALA A 18 4.86 -14.09 2.60
N HIS A 19 5.42 -13.15 3.35
CA HIS A 19 5.24 -11.71 3.11
C HIS A 19 6.57 -10.98 3.24
N ALA A 20 6.70 -9.84 2.59
CA ALA A 20 7.77 -8.86 2.73
C ALA A 20 9.10 -9.43 3.29
N LYS A 21 9.35 -9.32 4.60
CA LYS A 21 10.58 -9.80 5.24
C LYS A 21 10.82 -11.29 5.05
N ASP A 22 9.78 -12.12 5.06
CA ASP A 22 9.93 -13.57 4.86
C ASP A 22 10.51 -13.91 3.49
N ILE A 23 10.30 -13.05 2.51
CA ILE A 23 10.74 -13.23 1.12
C ILE A 23 12.08 -12.54 0.88
N TRP A 24 12.24 -11.30 1.36
CA TRP A 24 13.33 -10.43 0.96
C TRP A 24 14.54 -10.47 1.89
N THR A 25 14.35 -10.89 3.15
CA THR A 25 15.43 -10.91 4.16
C THR A 25 15.73 -12.30 4.72
N SER A 26 15.05 -13.35 4.25
CA SER A 26 15.40 -14.74 4.58
C SER A 26 16.50 -15.25 3.66
N GLU A 27 17.37 -16.09 4.21
CA GLU A 27 18.39 -16.76 3.43
C GLU A 27 17.77 -17.66 2.34
N PRO A 28 18.23 -17.63 1.09
CA PRO A 28 17.65 -18.40 -0.01
C PRO A 28 17.53 -19.89 0.26
N TRP A 29 18.53 -20.48 0.91
CA TRP A 29 18.52 -21.92 1.26
C TRP A 29 17.42 -22.25 2.27
N GLU A 30 17.18 -21.37 3.26
CA GLU A 30 16.14 -21.59 4.26
C GLU A 30 14.72 -21.50 3.64
N ALA A 31 14.53 -20.54 2.73
CA ALA A 31 13.28 -20.42 1.96
C ALA A 31 13.05 -21.66 1.09
N ALA A 32 14.08 -22.14 0.37
CA ALA A 32 14.02 -23.34 -0.46
C ALA A 32 13.65 -24.59 0.33
N GLU A 33 14.26 -24.81 1.51
CA GLU A 33 13.91 -25.94 2.39
C GLU A 33 12.44 -25.88 2.85
N LYS A 34 11.97 -24.71 3.27
CA LYS A 34 10.58 -24.53 3.71
C LYS A 34 9.60 -24.80 2.56
N LEU A 35 9.93 -24.34 1.36
CA LEU A 35 9.11 -24.55 0.16
C LEU A 35 9.13 -26.00 -0.32
N ALA A 36 10.21 -26.74 -0.09
CA ALA A 36 10.28 -28.16 -0.40
C ALA A 36 9.32 -28.98 0.47
N ASP A 37 9.25 -28.68 1.76
CA ASP A 37 8.51 -29.45 2.76
C ASP A 37 7.03 -29.07 2.86
N CYS A 38 6.64 -27.83 2.55
CA CYS A 38 5.25 -27.40 2.72
C CYS A 38 4.30 -28.06 1.70
N ALA A 39 3.04 -28.21 2.06
CA ALA A 39 1.99 -28.70 1.17
C ALA A 39 1.72 -27.68 0.05
N TRP A 40 1.59 -26.41 0.43
CA TRP A 40 1.44 -25.25 -0.46
C TRP A 40 1.97 -23.98 0.22
N ALA A 41 2.31 -22.99 -0.59
CA ALA A 41 2.72 -21.67 -0.15
C ALA A 41 1.90 -20.59 -0.86
N VAL A 42 1.55 -19.51 -0.16
CA VAL A 42 0.92 -18.32 -0.75
C VAL A 42 1.73 -17.06 -0.45
N THR A 43 1.58 -16.09 -1.32
CA THR A 43 2.04 -14.71 -1.09
C THR A 43 1.10 -13.73 -1.77
N CYS A 44 1.14 -12.47 -1.31
CA CYS A 44 0.16 -11.46 -1.68
C CYS A 44 0.59 -10.53 -2.82
N THR A 45 1.69 -10.83 -3.53
CA THR A 45 2.16 -10.05 -4.67
C THR A 45 2.73 -10.98 -5.75
N ASN A 46 2.59 -10.60 -7.02
CA ASN A 46 3.16 -11.38 -8.13
C ASN A 46 4.69 -11.43 -8.05
N MET A 47 5.32 -10.29 -7.72
CA MET A 47 6.77 -10.23 -7.53
C MET A 47 7.23 -11.22 -6.44
N GLY A 48 6.51 -11.29 -5.31
CA GLY A 48 6.79 -12.26 -4.25
C GLY A 48 6.57 -13.70 -4.71
N ALA A 49 5.51 -13.95 -5.49
CA ALA A 49 5.23 -15.29 -6.04
C ALA A 49 6.34 -15.76 -7.00
N GLU A 50 6.81 -14.88 -7.88
CA GLU A 50 7.93 -15.17 -8.80
C GLU A 50 9.21 -15.50 -8.04
N GLN A 51 9.55 -14.70 -7.01
CA GLN A 51 10.71 -14.96 -6.16
C GLN A 51 10.63 -16.32 -5.44
N LEU A 52 9.48 -16.62 -4.83
CA LEU A 52 9.30 -17.91 -4.14
C LEU A 52 9.28 -19.09 -5.11
N ARG A 53 8.71 -18.94 -6.31
CA ARG A 53 8.74 -19.96 -7.35
C ARG A 53 10.16 -20.25 -7.81
N ALA A 54 10.99 -19.20 -7.96
CA ALA A 54 12.40 -19.35 -8.34
C ALA A 54 13.22 -20.13 -7.28
N LEU A 55 12.86 -20.03 -6.01
CA LEU A 55 13.51 -20.75 -4.91
C LEU A 55 12.93 -22.14 -4.66
N SER A 56 11.72 -22.40 -5.14
CA SER A 56 11.00 -23.65 -4.85
C SER A 56 11.43 -24.79 -5.78
N PRO A 57 11.74 -25.98 -5.27
CA PRO A 57 11.90 -27.19 -6.10
C PRO A 57 10.56 -27.63 -6.75
N ARG A 58 9.44 -27.08 -6.27
CA ARG A 58 8.09 -27.33 -6.78
C ARG A 58 7.33 -26.01 -6.94
N PRO A 59 7.60 -25.24 -8.02
CA PRO A 59 7.00 -23.92 -8.25
C PRO A 59 5.48 -23.94 -8.32
N ASP A 60 4.88 -25.05 -8.72
CA ASP A 60 3.44 -25.30 -8.78
C ASP A 60 2.70 -25.14 -7.44
N LYS A 61 3.40 -25.38 -6.33
CA LYS A 61 2.88 -25.21 -4.98
C LYS A 61 2.75 -23.73 -4.55
N VAL A 62 3.43 -22.82 -5.24
CA VAL A 62 3.42 -21.40 -4.89
C VAL A 62 2.29 -20.68 -5.61
N LYS A 63 1.35 -20.15 -4.86
CA LYS A 63 0.17 -19.43 -5.38
C LYS A 63 0.22 -17.95 -5.04
N LEU A 64 -0.17 -17.13 -6.01
CA LEU A 64 -0.47 -15.73 -5.78
C LEU A 64 -1.89 -15.62 -5.23
N VAL A 65 -2.01 -15.05 -4.04
CA VAL A 65 -3.29 -14.76 -3.39
C VAL A 65 -3.22 -13.35 -2.85
N TYR A 66 -3.73 -12.38 -3.59
CA TYR A 66 -3.79 -11.00 -3.12
C TYR A 66 -4.58 -10.90 -1.82
N HIS A 67 -4.12 -10.08 -0.89
CA HIS A 67 -4.85 -9.84 0.37
C HIS A 67 -6.23 -9.22 0.12
N GLY A 68 -6.29 -8.27 -0.81
CA GLY A 68 -7.51 -7.57 -1.14
C GLY A 68 -8.11 -6.76 0.02
N LEU A 69 -9.28 -6.21 -0.23
CA LEU A 69 -10.07 -5.48 0.77
C LEU A 69 -11.40 -6.20 1.03
N ASP A 70 -11.81 -6.21 2.29
CA ASP A 70 -13.14 -6.61 2.73
C ASP A 70 -14.11 -5.43 2.60
N PHE A 71 -14.71 -5.28 1.43
CA PHE A 71 -15.59 -4.15 1.14
C PHE A 71 -16.86 -4.12 1.99
N ALA A 72 -17.30 -5.26 2.55
CA ALA A 72 -18.48 -5.33 3.38
C ALA A 72 -18.28 -4.64 4.75
N HIS A 73 -17.02 -4.59 5.22
CA HIS A 73 -16.68 -4.02 6.52
C HIS A 73 -15.97 -2.64 6.40
N LEU A 74 -15.78 -2.13 5.19
CA LEU A 74 -15.20 -0.81 4.98
C LEU A 74 -16.28 0.28 4.90
N PRO A 75 -15.99 1.51 5.40
CA PRO A 75 -16.88 2.65 5.19
C PRO A 75 -17.12 2.92 3.71
N ALA A 76 -18.34 3.30 3.38
CA ALA A 76 -18.70 3.71 2.01
C ALA A 76 -17.78 4.86 1.53
N PRO A 77 -17.42 4.89 0.24
CA PRO A 77 -16.65 5.99 -0.34
C PRO A 77 -17.33 7.34 -0.16
N ALA A 78 -16.55 8.40 -0.01
CA ALA A 78 -17.06 9.77 -0.01
C ALA A 78 -17.65 10.10 -1.39
N HIS A 79 -18.93 10.52 -1.44
CA HIS A 79 -19.63 10.75 -2.70
C HIS A 79 -19.23 12.03 -3.42
N LEU A 80 -18.82 13.06 -2.68
CA LEU A 80 -18.45 14.36 -3.23
C LEU A 80 -17.14 14.84 -2.62
N ARG A 81 -16.20 15.22 -3.49
CA ARG A 81 -14.94 15.84 -3.09
C ARG A 81 -14.90 17.28 -3.58
N ALA A 82 -14.29 18.16 -2.78
CA ALA A 82 -14.02 19.53 -3.21
C ALA A 82 -13.12 19.52 -4.47
N ARG A 83 -13.36 20.48 -5.35
CA ARG A 83 -12.57 20.65 -6.60
C ARG A 83 -11.41 21.64 -6.39
N ARG A 84 -10.70 21.51 -5.27
CA ARG A 84 -9.51 22.32 -4.98
C ARG A 84 -8.46 22.11 -6.05
N ASP A 85 -7.91 23.19 -6.59
CA ASP A 85 -6.83 23.16 -7.59
C ASP A 85 -5.54 23.80 -7.10
N GLY A 86 -5.50 24.20 -5.82
CA GLY A 86 -4.36 24.85 -5.19
C GLY A 86 -4.23 26.34 -5.51
N SER A 87 -5.20 26.97 -6.17
CA SER A 87 -5.20 28.42 -6.43
C SER A 87 -5.64 29.25 -5.22
N ASP A 88 -6.47 28.68 -4.31
CA ASP A 88 -7.00 29.35 -3.13
C ASP A 88 -6.17 29.03 -1.88
N ALA A 89 -5.59 30.07 -1.29
CA ALA A 89 -4.84 29.97 -0.02
C ALA A 89 -5.74 29.65 1.18
N ALA A 90 -7.03 30.06 1.13
CA ALA A 90 -7.97 29.81 2.21
C ALA A 90 -8.53 28.39 2.20
N ASP A 91 -8.52 27.71 1.04
CA ASP A 91 -8.99 26.34 0.86
C ASP A 91 -7.93 25.47 0.13
N PRO A 92 -6.80 25.18 0.76
CA PRO A 92 -5.68 24.47 0.15
C PRO A 92 -6.00 23.00 -0.13
N VAL A 93 -5.33 22.43 -1.15
CA VAL A 93 -5.41 21.00 -1.46
C VAL A 93 -4.84 20.17 -0.30
N VAL A 94 -5.60 19.17 0.17
CA VAL A 94 -5.21 18.28 1.26
C VAL A 94 -4.52 17.05 0.70
N ILE A 95 -3.22 16.94 0.93
CA ILE A 95 -2.38 15.79 0.59
C ILE A 95 -2.26 14.90 1.82
N LEU A 96 -2.65 13.63 1.71
CA LEU A 96 -2.61 12.68 2.82
C LEU A 96 -1.59 11.57 2.53
N SER A 97 -0.85 11.20 3.58
CA SER A 97 -0.07 9.97 3.58
C SER A 97 -0.27 9.19 4.86
N ILE A 98 -0.29 7.86 4.75
CA ILE A 98 -0.53 6.96 5.88
C ILE A 98 0.51 5.85 5.89
N GLY A 99 1.20 5.70 7.02
CA GLY A 99 2.19 4.63 7.18
C GLY A 99 3.12 4.88 8.36
N ARG A 100 3.83 3.83 8.76
CA ARG A 100 4.88 3.96 9.78
C ARG A 100 6.00 4.86 9.28
N LYS A 101 6.53 5.72 10.13
CA LYS A 101 7.68 6.58 9.82
C LYS A 101 8.98 5.77 9.88
N VAL A 102 9.19 4.95 8.86
CA VAL A 102 10.37 4.09 8.66
C VAL A 102 10.94 4.33 7.26
N GLU A 103 12.21 3.97 7.05
CA GLU A 103 12.96 4.31 5.85
C GLU A 103 12.24 3.90 4.55
N LYS A 104 11.74 2.67 4.47
CA LYS A 104 11.08 2.14 3.27
C LYS A 104 9.82 2.89 2.82
N LYS A 105 9.25 3.75 3.66
CA LYS A 105 8.08 4.57 3.32
C LYS A 105 8.44 5.87 2.60
N GLY A 106 9.72 6.24 2.55
CA GLY A 106 10.23 7.35 1.74
C GLY A 106 9.71 8.74 2.13
N PHE A 107 9.31 8.94 3.40
CA PHE A 107 8.74 10.23 3.81
C PHE A 107 9.75 11.38 3.73
N GLY A 108 11.06 11.12 3.85
CA GLY A 108 12.08 12.13 3.60
C GLY A 108 12.04 12.62 2.15
N ASP A 109 12.01 11.70 1.20
CA ASP A 109 11.94 12.04 -0.24
C ASP A 109 10.62 12.78 -0.57
N LEU A 110 9.53 12.44 0.13
CA LEU A 110 8.25 13.16 -0.01
C LEU A 110 8.33 14.59 0.52
N LEU A 111 8.98 14.84 1.66
CA LEU A 111 9.15 16.19 2.19
C LEU A 111 10.00 17.05 1.25
N ASP A 112 11.07 16.48 0.69
CA ASP A 112 11.88 17.16 -0.32
C ASP A 112 11.04 17.51 -1.56
N ALA A 113 10.20 16.59 -2.03
CA ALA A 113 9.29 16.84 -3.15
C ALA A 113 8.25 17.94 -2.85
N LEU A 114 7.67 17.93 -1.63
CA LEU A 114 6.72 18.97 -1.21
C LEU A 114 7.34 20.36 -1.15
N ALA A 115 8.63 20.45 -0.74
CA ALA A 115 9.35 21.71 -0.70
C ALA A 115 9.67 22.27 -2.10
N LEU A 116 9.74 21.41 -3.13
CA LEU A 116 9.96 21.79 -4.53
C LEU A 116 8.68 22.25 -5.24
N LEU A 117 7.52 22.13 -4.62
CA LEU A 117 6.25 22.56 -5.22
C LEU A 117 6.24 24.07 -5.48
N PRO A 118 5.66 24.54 -6.59
CA PRO A 118 5.52 25.95 -6.89
C PRO A 118 4.88 26.73 -5.74
N LYS A 119 5.44 27.88 -5.38
CA LYS A 119 4.95 28.74 -4.29
C LYS A 119 3.52 29.26 -4.53
N THR A 120 3.07 29.24 -5.78
CA THR A 120 1.71 29.61 -6.20
C THR A 120 0.68 28.52 -5.91
N LEU A 121 1.11 27.32 -5.58
CA LEU A 121 0.22 26.23 -5.20
C LEU A 121 -0.01 26.20 -3.69
N HIS A 122 -1.26 26.25 -3.29
CA HIS A 122 -1.68 26.17 -1.89
C HIS A 122 -2.09 24.73 -1.55
N TRP A 123 -1.32 24.12 -0.67
CA TRP A 123 -1.50 22.75 -0.20
C TRP A 123 -1.19 22.65 1.29
N ARG A 124 -1.72 21.62 1.93
CA ARG A 124 -1.31 21.15 3.25
C ARG A 124 -1.10 19.65 3.21
N PHE A 125 -0.17 19.19 4.00
CA PHE A 125 0.18 17.77 4.10
C PHE A 125 -0.25 17.24 5.46
N GLU A 126 -0.96 16.11 5.47
CA GLU A 126 -1.35 15.38 6.68
C GLU A 126 -0.72 14.00 6.65
N HIS A 127 -0.12 13.62 7.77
CA HIS A 127 0.49 12.30 7.92
C HIS A 127 -0.12 11.56 9.12
N ILE A 128 -0.55 10.31 8.89
CA ILE A 128 -1.01 9.38 9.92
C ILE A 128 -0.02 8.23 10.05
N GLY A 129 0.46 8.00 11.26
CA GLY A 129 1.37 6.92 11.63
C GLY A 129 2.43 7.35 12.62
N ALA A 130 2.95 6.38 13.36
CA ALA A 130 4.10 6.52 14.24
C ALA A 130 5.34 5.86 13.64
N GLY A 131 6.50 6.05 14.22
CA GLY A 131 7.75 5.39 13.83
C GLY A 131 8.98 6.18 14.25
N GLU A 132 10.11 5.51 14.18
CA GLU A 132 11.41 6.01 14.69
C GLU A 132 11.92 7.28 14.01
N LEU A 133 11.55 7.49 12.73
CA LEU A 133 11.97 8.66 11.97
C LEU A 133 11.14 9.92 12.27
N GLY A 134 10.21 9.87 13.24
CA GLY A 134 9.25 10.95 13.48
C GLY A 134 9.91 12.33 13.71
N ASP A 135 10.88 12.40 14.60
CA ASP A 135 11.53 13.69 14.96
C ASP A 135 12.49 14.16 13.85
N MET A 136 13.15 13.23 13.16
CA MET A 136 13.98 13.55 11.99
C MET A 136 13.15 14.17 10.85
N LEU A 137 11.97 13.62 10.58
CA LEU A 137 11.08 14.15 9.53
C LEU A 137 10.52 15.54 9.89
N LYS A 138 10.19 15.79 11.15
CA LYS A 138 9.77 17.12 11.60
C LYS A 138 10.90 18.13 11.43
N ALA A 139 12.12 17.81 11.90
CA ALA A 139 13.28 18.65 11.71
C ALA A 139 13.62 18.88 10.22
N GLN A 140 13.39 17.89 9.33
CA GLN A 140 13.53 18.07 7.91
C GLN A 140 12.50 19.06 7.35
N ALA A 141 11.22 18.95 7.76
CA ALA A 141 10.18 19.90 7.35
C ALA A 141 10.49 21.35 7.78
N GLU A 142 11.06 21.52 8.97
CA GLU A 142 11.53 22.84 9.47
C GLU A 142 12.65 23.40 8.58
N ARG A 143 13.70 22.60 8.32
CA ARG A 143 14.82 23.02 7.43
C ARG A 143 14.37 23.38 6.03
N LEU A 144 13.35 22.68 5.53
CA LEU A 144 12.77 22.93 4.20
C LEU A 144 11.77 24.11 4.19
N GLY A 145 11.45 24.71 5.34
CA GLY A 145 10.50 25.82 5.45
C GLY A 145 9.05 25.46 5.15
N ILE A 146 8.67 24.20 5.33
CA ILE A 146 7.32 23.68 5.06
C ILE A 146 6.60 23.16 6.31
N ALA A 147 7.20 23.30 7.50
CA ALA A 147 6.67 22.74 8.74
C ALA A 147 5.23 23.17 9.04
N GLU A 148 4.88 24.44 8.81
CA GLU A 148 3.54 25.00 9.04
C GLU A 148 2.46 24.40 8.12
N ARG A 149 2.88 23.80 6.98
CA ARG A 149 1.99 23.10 6.04
C ARG A 149 1.85 21.62 6.37
N CYS A 150 2.61 21.10 7.34
CA CYS A 150 2.66 19.68 7.69
C CYS A 150 1.98 19.39 9.03
N THR A 151 0.99 18.53 9.02
CA THR A 151 0.28 18.07 10.22
C THR A 151 0.61 16.60 10.51
N TRP A 152 1.17 16.34 11.69
CA TRP A 152 1.57 15.02 12.15
C TRP A 152 0.54 14.47 13.13
N LEU A 153 -0.34 13.59 12.68
CA LEU A 153 -1.48 13.10 13.46
C LEU A 153 -1.14 11.90 14.39
N GLY A 154 0.08 11.35 14.25
CA GLY A 154 0.45 10.13 15.00
C GLY A 154 -0.31 8.90 14.55
N ALA A 155 -0.26 7.82 15.32
CA ALA A 155 -1.07 6.63 15.07
C ALA A 155 -2.54 6.93 15.38
N GLN A 156 -3.44 6.51 14.48
CA GLN A 156 -4.86 6.77 14.60
C GLN A 156 -5.67 5.45 14.50
N PRO A 157 -6.81 5.34 15.19
CA PRO A 157 -7.75 4.25 15.00
C PRO A 157 -8.29 4.24 13.57
N GLN A 158 -8.68 3.06 13.07
CA GLN A 158 -9.17 2.86 11.71
C GLN A 158 -10.30 3.83 11.32
N LYS A 159 -11.25 4.11 12.21
CA LYS A 159 -12.32 5.08 11.97
C LYS A 159 -11.78 6.48 11.62
N GLN A 160 -10.72 6.94 12.29
CA GLN A 160 -10.09 8.24 12.03
C GLN A 160 -9.25 8.22 10.75
N VAL A 161 -8.61 7.06 10.44
CA VAL A 161 -7.92 6.85 9.17
C VAL A 161 -8.90 7.04 8.00
N PHE A 162 -10.05 6.37 8.03
CA PHE A 162 -11.06 6.52 6.97
C PHE A 162 -11.68 7.92 6.93
N ALA A 163 -11.87 8.57 8.06
CA ALA A 163 -12.29 9.98 8.09
C ALA A 163 -11.26 10.92 7.43
N ALA A 164 -9.97 10.64 7.60
CA ALA A 164 -8.91 11.38 6.91
C ALA A 164 -8.90 11.10 5.40
N LEU A 165 -9.02 9.84 4.98
CA LEU A 165 -9.15 9.45 3.58
C LEU A 165 -10.37 10.12 2.91
N ALA A 166 -11.49 10.22 3.62
CA ALA A 166 -12.71 10.85 3.09
C ALA A 166 -12.58 12.36 2.85
N ARG A 167 -11.78 13.09 3.66
CA ARG A 167 -11.61 14.56 3.52
C ARG A 167 -10.43 14.99 2.67
N ALA A 168 -9.46 14.11 2.42
CA ALA A 168 -8.28 14.42 1.61
C ALA A 168 -8.62 14.54 0.12
N ASP A 169 -7.79 15.24 -0.65
CA ASP A 169 -7.92 15.41 -2.09
C ASP A 169 -6.99 14.50 -2.89
N LEU A 170 -5.83 14.15 -2.31
CA LEU A 170 -4.78 13.39 -2.96
C LEU A 170 -4.10 12.48 -1.92
N PHE A 171 -3.85 11.24 -2.29
CA PHE A 171 -3.05 10.32 -1.50
C PHE A 171 -1.64 10.16 -2.09
N VAL A 172 -0.62 10.20 -1.25
CA VAL A 172 0.77 10.00 -1.69
C VAL A 172 1.50 9.00 -0.80
N LEU A 173 2.28 8.11 -1.41
CA LEU A 173 3.18 7.20 -0.69
C LEU A 173 4.45 7.00 -1.51
N ALA A 174 5.58 7.51 -1.00
CA ALA A 174 6.87 7.51 -1.69
C ALA A 174 7.74 6.29 -1.34
N SER A 175 7.14 5.10 -1.29
CA SER A 175 7.84 3.86 -0.90
C SER A 175 9.13 3.64 -1.68
N LYS A 176 10.13 3.08 -1.01
CA LYS A 176 11.42 2.70 -1.59
C LYS A 176 11.97 1.44 -0.91
N LYS A 177 13.02 0.88 -1.45
CA LYS A 177 13.79 -0.16 -0.77
C LYS A 177 14.67 0.50 0.28
N ALA A 178 14.63 0.02 1.53
CA ALA A 178 15.50 0.47 2.61
C ALA A 178 16.93 -0.06 2.44
N ALA A 179 17.88 0.54 3.15
CA ALA A 179 19.30 0.17 3.07
C ALA A 179 19.56 -1.29 3.53
N ASP A 180 18.75 -1.80 4.47
CA ASP A 180 18.80 -3.19 4.95
C ASP A 180 18.11 -4.19 4.00
N GLY A 181 17.59 -3.72 2.87
CA GLY A 181 16.88 -4.55 1.89
C GLY A 181 15.38 -4.69 2.15
N ASP A 182 14.87 -4.22 3.31
CA ASP A 182 13.42 -4.26 3.60
C ASP A 182 12.64 -3.39 2.61
N GLN A 183 11.53 -3.92 2.13
CA GLN A 183 10.61 -3.22 1.25
C GLN A 183 9.18 -3.68 1.50
N ASP A 184 8.23 -2.86 1.12
CA ASP A 184 6.83 -3.27 1.17
C ASP A 184 6.54 -4.34 0.09
N GLY A 185 5.45 -5.07 0.25
CA GLY A 185 4.79 -5.73 -0.87
C GLY A 185 3.91 -4.72 -1.62
N LEU A 186 2.61 -4.95 -1.66
CA LEU A 186 1.60 -3.97 -2.05
C LEU A 186 0.97 -3.37 -0.79
N PRO A 187 1.21 -2.08 -0.48
CA PRO A 187 0.66 -1.46 0.73
C PRO A 187 -0.87 -1.35 0.66
N ASN A 188 -1.59 -1.98 1.59
CA ASN A 188 -3.07 -1.97 1.62
C ASN A 188 -3.66 -0.56 1.64
N VAL A 189 -2.97 0.40 2.25
CA VAL A 189 -3.42 1.79 2.32
C VAL A 189 -3.60 2.46 0.96
N LEU A 190 -2.89 2.00 -0.09
CA LEU A 190 -3.12 2.46 -1.47
C LEU A 190 -4.49 2.00 -1.97
N MET A 191 -4.86 0.75 -1.69
CA MET A 191 -6.18 0.20 -2.03
C MET A 191 -7.29 0.85 -1.21
N GLU A 192 -7.05 1.11 0.09
CA GLU A 192 -7.98 1.83 0.95
C GLU A 192 -8.23 3.27 0.46
N ALA A 193 -7.17 3.98 0.04
CA ALA A 193 -7.26 5.31 -0.54
C ALA A 193 -8.06 5.30 -1.86
N ALA A 194 -7.79 4.34 -2.74
CA ALA A 194 -8.54 4.14 -3.98
C ALA A 194 -10.01 3.81 -3.72
N HIS A 195 -10.30 2.91 -2.78
CA HIS A 195 -11.67 2.59 -2.36
C HIS A 195 -12.42 3.84 -1.89
N GLN A 196 -11.74 4.72 -1.16
CA GLN A 196 -12.31 5.99 -0.71
C GLN A 196 -12.36 7.07 -1.80
N GLY A 197 -12.01 6.74 -3.05
CA GLY A 197 -12.08 7.64 -4.19
C GLY A 197 -10.98 8.70 -4.20
N LEU A 198 -9.80 8.41 -3.66
CA LEU A 198 -8.62 9.27 -3.78
C LEU A 198 -7.79 8.89 -5.00
N SER A 199 -7.31 9.89 -5.71
CA SER A 199 -6.22 9.70 -6.67
C SER A 199 -4.91 9.43 -5.94
N ILE A 200 -4.03 8.68 -6.58
CA ILE A 200 -2.80 8.20 -5.97
C ILE A 200 -1.59 8.69 -6.76
N VAL A 201 -0.61 9.23 -6.03
CA VAL A 201 0.76 9.42 -6.52
C VAL A 201 1.65 8.52 -5.68
N SER A 202 2.45 7.67 -6.34
CA SER A 202 3.35 6.76 -5.64
C SER A 202 4.64 6.53 -6.43
N THR A 203 5.44 5.59 -5.98
CA THR A 203 6.69 5.20 -6.64
C THR A 203 6.59 3.82 -7.29
N ARG A 204 7.44 3.55 -8.27
CA ARG A 204 7.60 2.21 -8.88
C ARG A 204 8.40 1.28 -7.95
N ALA A 205 8.08 1.30 -6.66
CA ALA A 205 8.73 0.45 -5.66
C ALA A 205 7.92 -0.83 -5.46
N ALA A 206 8.63 -1.93 -5.27
CA ALA A 206 8.05 -3.23 -4.93
C ALA A 206 6.87 -3.60 -5.87
N ALA A 207 5.75 -4.07 -5.29
CA ALA A 207 4.58 -4.50 -6.02
C ALA A 207 3.53 -3.40 -6.29
N ILE A 208 3.87 -2.11 -6.09
CA ILE A 208 2.91 -1.00 -6.29
C ILE A 208 2.40 -0.96 -7.73
N GLY A 209 3.26 -1.26 -8.72
CA GLY A 209 2.90 -1.36 -10.13
C GLY A 209 1.93 -2.51 -10.48
N GLU A 210 1.67 -3.44 -9.56
CA GLU A 210 0.64 -4.46 -9.75
C GLU A 210 -0.78 -3.91 -9.58
N PHE A 211 -0.91 -2.79 -8.86
CA PHE A 211 -2.17 -2.10 -8.62
C PHE A 211 -2.27 -0.78 -9.40
N ILE A 212 -1.24 0.05 -9.35
CA ILE A 212 -1.23 1.36 -9.99
C ILE A 212 -0.59 1.26 -11.39
N GLU A 213 -1.36 1.59 -12.41
CA GLU A 213 -0.92 1.77 -13.79
C GLU A 213 -0.68 3.26 -14.04
N ASP A 214 0.59 3.61 -14.33
CA ASP A 214 1.02 5.00 -14.48
C ASP A 214 0.31 5.72 -15.63
N GLY A 215 -0.29 6.86 -15.32
CA GLY A 215 -1.03 7.68 -16.29
C GLY A 215 -2.45 7.18 -16.58
N ASP A 216 -2.88 6.06 -15.97
CA ASP A 216 -4.23 5.54 -16.11
C ASP A 216 -5.05 5.68 -14.81
N ASN A 217 -4.66 5.03 -13.74
CA ASN A 217 -5.36 5.05 -12.45
C ASN A 217 -4.54 5.68 -11.32
N GLY A 218 -3.40 6.31 -11.64
CA GLY A 218 -2.51 7.02 -10.73
C GLY A 218 -1.25 7.49 -11.43
N LEU A 219 -0.32 8.05 -10.67
CA LEU A 219 1.01 8.41 -11.17
C LEU A 219 2.08 7.64 -10.41
N LEU A 220 3.05 7.07 -11.14
CA LEU A 220 4.20 6.38 -10.60
C LEU A 220 5.49 7.04 -11.03
N VAL A 221 6.31 7.41 -10.06
CA VAL A 221 7.66 7.95 -10.29
C VAL A 221 8.74 6.98 -9.81
N PRO A 222 10.01 7.14 -10.23
CA PRO A 222 11.10 6.34 -9.66
C PRO A 222 11.24 6.58 -8.16
N PRO A 223 11.56 5.54 -7.34
CA PRO A 223 11.85 5.71 -5.91
C PRO A 223 13.05 6.66 -5.69
N GLY A 224 12.95 7.53 -4.67
CA GLY A 224 14.01 8.50 -4.35
C GLY A 224 14.09 9.70 -5.28
N ALA A 225 13.26 9.79 -6.32
CA ALA A 225 13.26 10.90 -7.30
C ALA A 225 12.32 12.02 -6.83
N SER A 226 12.76 12.85 -5.87
CA SER A 226 11.94 13.92 -5.27
C SER A 226 11.48 14.95 -6.30
N GLU A 227 12.28 15.29 -7.32
CA GLU A 227 11.88 16.20 -8.39
C GLU A 227 10.75 15.63 -9.24
N ALA A 228 10.83 14.36 -9.63
CA ALA A 228 9.75 13.69 -10.38
C ALA A 228 8.48 13.57 -9.53
N LEU A 229 8.62 13.31 -8.23
CA LEU A 229 7.52 13.27 -7.30
C LEU A 229 6.85 14.65 -7.16
N ALA A 230 7.64 15.73 -7.06
CA ALA A 230 7.15 17.11 -7.03
C ALA A 230 6.37 17.45 -8.31
N ALA A 231 6.89 17.10 -9.49
CA ALA A 231 6.21 17.33 -10.76
C ALA A 231 4.86 16.57 -10.83
N ALA A 232 4.83 15.30 -10.39
CA ALA A 232 3.62 14.51 -10.32
C ALA A 232 2.59 15.10 -9.34
N LEU A 233 3.02 15.53 -8.16
CA LEU A 233 2.17 16.18 -7.17
C LEU A 233 1.62 17.51 -7.71
N ALA A 234 2.45 18.38 -8.29
CA ALA A 234 2.02 19.65 -8.88
C ALA A 234 0.97 19.43 -9.96
N ARG A 235 1.16 18.43 -10.84
CA ARG A 235 0.19 18.05 -11.87
C ARG A 235 -1.14 17.63 -11.24
N MET A 236 -1.12 16.79 -10.20
CA MET A 236 -2.34 16.31 -9.57
C MET A 236 -3.04 17.39 -8.73
N ILE A 237 -2.29 18.32 -8.13
CA ILE A 237 -2.84 19.47 -7.42
C ILE A 237 -3.61 20.37 -8.40
N GLY A 238 -2.96 20.77 -9.51
CA GLY A 238 -3.53 21.72 -10.46
C GLY A 238 -4.65 21.18 -11.36
N HIS A 239 -4.91 19.86 -11.35
CA HIS A 239 -5.89 19.26 -12.27
C HIS A 239 -6.93 18.40 -11.54
N PRO A 240 -7.94 19.01 -10.89
CA PRO A 240 -8.96 18.28 -10.11
C PRO A 240 -9.76 17.27 -10.94
N ASP A 241 -10.00 17.54 -12.24
CA ASP A 241 -10.68 16.61 -13.14
C ASP A 241 -9.85 15.35 -13.39
N LEU A 242 -8.55 15.50 -13.58
CA LEU A 242 -7.63 14.36 -13.73
C LEU A 242 -7.56 13.53 -12.43
N ARG A 243 -7.55 14.21 -11.26
CA ARG A 243 -7.66 13.52 -9.96
C ARG A 243 -8.91 12.66 -9.91
N GLN A 244 -10.05 13.21 -10.26
CA GLN A 244 -11.33 12.50 -10.24
C GLN A 244 -11.33 11.31 -11.22
N GLN A 245 -10.78 11.47 -12.41
CA GLN A 245 -10.68 10.41 -13.41
C GLN A 245 -9.82 9.25 -12.90
N PHE A 246 -8.63 9.55 -12.37
CA PHE A 246 -7.74 8.53 -11.84
C PHE A 246 -8.31 7.83 -10.60
N ALA A 247 -8.93 8.59 -9.70
CA ALA A 247 -9.60 8.04 -8.53
C ALA A 247 -10.71 7.05 -8.90
N HIS A 248 -11.51 7.36 -9.91
CA HIS A 248 -12.57 6.48 -10.40
C HIS A 248 -11.99 5.17 -10.93
N ARG A 249 -10.95 5.23 -11.77
CA ARG A 249 -10.30 4.04 -12.34
C ARG A 249 -9.59 3.21 -11.27
N ALA A 250 -8.93 3.85 -10.30
CA ALA A 250 -8.30 3.16 -9.18
C ALA A 250 -9.33 2.42 -8.31
N ALA A 251 -10.49 3.06 -8.04
CA ALA A 251 -11.59 2.44 -7.30
C ALA A 251 -12.22 1.27 -8.06
N GLU A 252 -12.30 1.34 -9.38
CA GLU A 252 -12.75 0.22 -10.22
C GLU A 252 -11.75 -0.94 -10.18
N THR A 253 -10.47 -0.64 -10.35
CA THR A 253 -9.38 -1.64 -10.31
C THR A 253 -9.37 -2.36 -8.96
N VAL A 254 -9.52 -1.65 -7.85
CA VAL A 254 -9.49 -2.28 -6.53
C VAL A 254 -10.71 -3.19 -6.32
N ARG A 255 -11.89 -2.79 -6.77
CA ARG A 255 -13.10 -3.60 -6.65
C ARG A 255 -13.05 -4.88 -7.50
N THR A 256 -12.49 -4.80 -8.70
CA THR A 256 -12.49 -5.92 -9.66
C THR A 256 -11.34 -6.90 -9.42
N ARG A 257 -10.18 -6.43 -8.95
CA ARG A 257 -8.96 -7.24 -8.88
C ARG A 257 -8.48 -7.52 -7.46
N PHE A 258 -8.90 -6.73 -6.48
CA PHE A 258 -8.38 -6.77 -5.11
C PHE A 258 -9.50 -6.92 -4.07
N SER A 259 -10.54 -7.71 -4.35
CA SER A 259 -11.45 -8.22 -3.32
C SER A 259 -10.78 -9.35 -2.55
N PHE A 260 -10.95 -9.36 -1.23
CA PHE A 260 -10.38 -10.42 -0.39
C PHE A 260 -11.10 -11.76 -0.57
N ASP A 261 -12.36 -11.78 -1.05
CA ASP A 261 -13.19 -12.98 -1.15
C ASP A 261 -12.50 -14.11 -1.92
N ALA A 262 -11.97 -13.79 -3.11
CA ALA A 262 -11.30 -14.79 -3.94
C ALA A 262 -10.08 -15.43 -3.26
N GLY A 263 -9.36 -14.64 -2.47
CA GLY A 263 -8.23 -15.12 -1.69
C GLY A 263 -8.65 -16.02 -0.53
N VAL A 264 -9.69 -15.62 0.21
CA VAL A 264 -10.28 -16.41 1.31
C VAL A 264 -10.82 -17.73 0.78
N ASP A 265 -11.60 -17.71 -0.31
CA ASP A 265 -12.14 -18.91 -0.92
C ASP A 265 -11.06 -19.91 -1.34
N TRP A 266 -9.98 -19.40 -1.92
CA TRP A 266 -8.87 -20.26 -2.32
C TRP A 266 -8.19 -20.90 -1.11
N ILE A 267 -7.92 -20.13 -0.05
CA ILE A 267 -7.28 -20.64 1.18
C ILE A 267 -8.20 -21.65 1.88
N ALA A 268 -9.49 -21.35 1.99
CA ALA A 268 -10.48 -22.26 2.58
C ALA A 268 -10.55 -23.59 1.82
N SER A 269 -10.60 -23.54 0.50
CA SER A 269 -10.57 -24.75 -0.34
C SER A 269 -9.27 -25.54 -0.16
N ALA A 270 -8.11 -24.86 -0.08
CA ALA A 270 -6.81 -25.50 0.12
C ALA A 270 -6.66 -26.14 1.51
N LEU A 271 -7.40 -25.65 2.52
CA LEU A 271 -7.49 -26.24 3.85
C LEU A 271 -8.55 -27.38 3.95
N GLY A 272 -9.32 -27.62 2.87
CA GLY A 272 -10.38 -28.62 2.84
C GLY A 272 -11.71 -28.15 3.46
N GLU A 273 -11.87 -26.83 3.66
CA GLU A 273 -13.10 -26.23 4.16
C GLU A 273 -13.86 -25.52 3.01
N ASP A 274 -15.14 -25.85 2.85
CA ASP A 274 -16.02 -25.18 1.89
C ASP A 274 -16.94 -24.20 2.63
N VAL A 275 -16.39 -23.06 3.02
CA VAL A 275 -17.05 -22.01 3.84
C VAL A 275 -18.35 -21.49 3.21
N ARG A 276 -18.48 -21.54 1.87
CA ARG A 276 -19.70 -21.04 1.18
C ARG A 276 -20.90 -21.97 1.33
N ARG A 277 -20.72 -23.27 1.58
CA ARG A 277 -21.82 -24.20 1.79
C ARG A 277 -22.53 -23.98 3.11
N GLU A 278 -21.79 -23.61 4.16
CA GLU A 278 -22.41 -23.38 5.50
C GLU A 278 -23.16 -22.06 5.59
N ALA A 279 -22.67 -20.98 4.97
CA ALA A 279 -23.36 -19.69 4.96
C ALA A 279 -24.70 -19.72 4.18
N ARG A 280 -24.76 -20.49 3.07
CA ARG A 280 -26.00 -20.67 2.29
C ARG A 280 -27.01 -21.67 2.90
N ALA A 281 -26.56 -22.48 3.81
CA ALA A 281 -27.48 -23.40 4.54
C ALA A 281 -28.13 -22.74 5.78
N ALA A 282 -27.66 -21.54 6.14
CA ALA A 282 -28.15 -20.76 7.27
C ALA A 282 -29.13 -19.62 6.86
N GLU A 283 -29.31 -19.38 5.55
CA GLU A 283 -30.34 -18.52 4.95
C GLU A 283 -31.55 -19.36 4.48
#